data_0d1bcef35e05e7644bbfd01e5528e683
#
_entry.id   0d1bcef35e05e7644bbfd01e5528e683
#
_cell.length_a   1.000
_cell.length_b   1.000
_cell.length_c   1.000
_cell.angle_alpha   90.00
_cell.angle_beta   90.00
_cell.angle_gamma   90.00
#
_symmetry.space_group_name_H-M   'P 1'
#
loop_
_entity.id
_entity.type
_entity.pdbx_description
1 polymer ?
#
loop_
_entity_poly.entity_id
_entity_poly.type
_entity_poly.pdbx_seq_one_letter_code
_entity_poly.pdbx_strand_id
1 'polypeptide(L)'
;MSLKGPIISIEDDEDDQFLLGQIVKQLNVPNEIRFFPNGQLALQYLETTDEQPFLILCDINMPIMNGLELRRRINQNEALRQKSIPFVYLTTAANPDIIREAYEQEVQGFFQKATDYAGFQQQMKLLVEYWKNCLHPNSTL
;
A
#
# COMPACT_ATOMS: atom_id res chain seq x y z
N MET A 1 -12.44 10.67 8.32
CA MET A 1 -11.34 11.43 7.69
C MET A 1 -10.31 10.46 7.12
N SER A 2 -9.74 10.79 5.97
CA SER A 2 -8.78 9.95 5.28
C SER A 2 -7.53 9.63 6.11
N LEU A 3 -7.08 10.56 6.96
CA LEU A 3 -5.94 10.31 7.84
C LEU A 3 -6.20 9.24 8.88
N LYS A 4 -7.47 8.89 9.11
CA LYS A 4 -7.87 7.84 10.04
C LYS A 4 -8.34 6.58 9.33
N GLY A 5 -8.31 6.58 8.01
CA GLY A 5 -8.70 5.42 7.22
C GLY A 5 -7.74 4.26 7.37
N PRO A 6 -8.11 3.08 6.91
CA PRO A 6 -7.25 1.91 7.07
C PRO A 6 -6.03 1.96 6.16
N ILE A 7 -4.99 1.27 6.59
CA ILE A 7 -3.84 0.96 5.75
C ILE A 7 -4.17 -0.36 5.06
N ILE A 8 -4.07 -0.39 3.74
CA ILE A 8 -4.35 -1.58 2.95
C ILE A 8 -3.02 -2.25 2.63
N SER A 9 -2.86 -3.48 3.06
CA SER A 9 -1.65 -4.27 2.81
C SER A 9 -2.00 -5.42 1.88
N ILE A 10 -1.38 -5.45 0.72
CA ILE A 10 -1.63 -6.49 -0.28
C ILE A 10 -0.37 -7.32 -0.43
N GLU A 11 -0.40 -8.52 0.14
CA GLU A 11 0.75 -9.37 0.31
C GLU A 11 0.27 -10.81 0.47
N ASP A 12 0.82 -11.74 -0.32
CA ASP A 12 0.42 -13.15 -0.25
C ASP A 12 1.18 -13.95 0.81
N ASP A 13 2.28 -13.43 1.35
CA ASP A 13 3.07 -14.12 2.38
C ASP A 13 2.50 -13.82 3.76
N GLU A 14 2.01 -14.86 4.43
CA GLU A 14 1.40 -14.70 5.76
C GLU A 14 2.39 -14.22 6.81
N ASP A 15 3.65 -14.64 6.71
CA ASP A 15 4.68 -14.20 7.66
C ASP A 15 4.93 -12.70 7.52
N ASP A 16 4.96 -12.20 6.30
CA ASP A 16 5.12 -10.77 6.05
C ASP A 16 3.91 -9.98 6.52
N GLN A 17 2.70 -10.51 6.35
CA GLN A 17 1.49 -9.89 6.87
C GLN A 17 1.54 -9.76 8.39
N PHE A 18 1.93 -10.86 9.06
CA PHE A 18 2.03 -10.88 10.52
C PHE A 18 3.06 -9.86 11.00
N LEU A 19 4.21 -9.83 10.35
CA LEU A 19 5.30 -8.93 10.70
C LEU A 19 4.89 -7.47 10.55
N LEU A 20 4.23 -7.13 9.45
CA LEU A 20 3.74 -5.78 9.21
C LEU A 20 2.73 -5.37 10.28
N GLY A 21 1.81 -6.26 10.63
CA GLY A 21 0.82 -6.00 11.66
C GLY A 21 1.48 -5.68 13.01
N GLN A 22 2.51 -6.43 13.38
CA GLN A 22 3.25 -6.17 14.62
C GLN A 22 3.97 -4.82 14.59
N ILE A 23 4.61 -4.50 13.48
CA ILE A 23 5.34 -3.24 13.34
C ILE A 23 4.41 -2.04 13.47
N VAL A 24 3.28 -2.07 12.79
CA VAL A 24 2.32 -0.97 12.85
C VAL A 24 1.79 -0.80 14.28
N LYS A 25 1.56 -1.91 14.97
CA LYS A 25 1.12 -1.86 16.36
C LYS A 25 2.19 -1.23 17.27
N GLN A 26 3.46 -1.59 17.05
CA GLN A 26 4.58 -1.04 17.84
C GLN A 26 4.80 0.45 17.58
N LEU A 27 4.48 0.91 16.39
CA LEU A 27 4.61 2.33 16.03
C LEU A 27 3.45 3.18 16.59
N ASN A 28 2.51 2.56 17.29
CA ASN A 28 1.33 3.24 17.85
C ASN A 28 0.52 3.96 16.79
N VAL A 29 0.44 3.38 15.60
CA VAL A 29 -0.36 3.92 14.51
C VAL A 29 -1.82 3.57 14.77
N PRO A 30 -2.72 4.54 14.86
CA PRO A 30 -4.12 4.25 15.18
C PRO A 30 -4.91 3.66 14.02
N ASN A 31 -4.36 3.69 12.82
CA ASN A 31 -5.04 3.19 11.64
C ASN A 31 -5.16 1.67 11.68
N GLU A 32 -6.33 1.16 11.36
CA GLU A 32 -6.49 -0.29 11.19
C GLU A 32 -5.80 -0.75 9.92
N ILE A 33 -5.45 -2.03 9.86
CA ILE A 33 -4.87 -2.63 8.67
C ILE A 33 -5.86 -3.61 8.08
N ARG A 34 -6.04 -3.56 6.76
CA ARG A 34 -6.80 -4.54 6.01
C ARG A 34 -5.81 -5.32 5.15
N PHE A 35 -5.77 -6.64 5.33
CA PHE A 35 -4.85 -7.50 4.59
C PHE A 35 -5.58 -8.21 3.45
N PHE A 36 -4.94 -8.25 2.29
CA PHE A 36 -5.45 -8.98 1.13
C PHE A 36 -4.33 -9.83 0.53
N PRO A 37 -4.58 -11.11 0.23
CA PRO A 37 -3.53 -12.00 -0.26
C PRO A 37 -3.23 -11.85 -1.75
N ASN A 38 -4.04 -11.10 -2.50
CA ASN A 38 -3.80 -10.89 -3.93
C ASN A 38 -4.52 -9.62 -4.39
N GLY A 39 -4.21 -9.21 -5.62
CA GLY A 39 -4.79 -8.00 -6.18
C GLY A 39 -6.27 -8.08 -6.46
N GLN A 40 -6.78 -9.27 -6.78
CA GLN A 40 -8.20 -9.44 -7.11
C GLN A 40 -9.10 -9.12 -5.91
N LEU A 41 -8.76 -9.68 -4.74
CA LEU A 41 -9.52 -9.42 -3.52
C LEU A 41 -9.40 -7.97 -3.07
N ALA A 42 -8.21 -7.40 -3.21
CA ALA A 42 -8.00 -5.99 -2.88
C ALA A 42 -8.85 -5.10 -3.78
N LEU A 43 -8.89 -5.38 -5.08
CA LEU A 43 -9.67 -4.60 -6.03
C LEU A 43 -11.17 -4.67 -5.70
N GLN A 44 -11.68 -5.87 -5.38
CA GLN A 44 -13.07 -6.04 -4.98
C GLN A 44 -13.40 -5.20 -3.75
N TYR A 45 -12.53 -5.20 -2.76
CA TYR A 45 -12.71 -4.36 -1.57
C TYR A 45 -12.74 -2.88 -1.95
N LEU A 46 -11.77 -2.43 -2.74
CA LEU A 46 -11.68 -1.02 -3.11
C LEU A 46 -12.89 -0.55 -3.90
N GLU A 47 -13.44 -1.41 -4.74
CA GLU A 47 -14.60 -1.08 -5.57
C GLU A 47 -15.90 -1.01 -4.78
N THR A 48 -15.98 -1.68 -3.63
CA THR A 48 -17.23 -1.83 -2.89
C THR A 48 -17.25 -1.16 -1.52
N THR A 49 -16.09 -0.73 -1.02
CA THR A 49 -16.01 -0.17 0.33
C THR A 49 -16.43 1.29 0.37
N ASP A 50 -17.05 1.69 1.49
CA ASP A 50 -17.29 3.09 1.80
C ASP A 50 -16.11 3.73 2.55
N GLU A 51 -15.14 2.92 2.95
CA GLU A 51 -13.97 3.44 3.65
C GLU A 51 -13.10 4.27 2.70
N GLN A 52 -12.41 5.24 3.27
CA GLN A 52 -11.41 6.04 2.54
C GLN A 52 -10.03 5.63 3.04
N PRO A 53 -9.36 4.70 2.37
CA PRO A 53 -8.06 4.23 2.84
C PRO A 53 -7.02 5.35 2.96
N PHE A 54 -6.15 5.21 3.96
CA PHE A 54 -5.06 6.14 4.20
C PHE A 54 -3.88 5.88 3.26
N LEU A 55 -3.56 4.60 3.03
CA LEU A 55 -2.36 4.22 2.29
C LEU A 55 -2.53 2.79 1.78
N ILE A 56 -2.10 2.52 0.56
CA ILE A 56 -2.00 1.17 0.01
C ILE A 56 -0.54 0.77 -0.07
N LEU A 57 -0.19 -0.34 0.57
CA LEU A 57 1.11 -0.99 0.46
C LEU A 57 0.92 -2.27 -0.32
N CYS A 58 1.63 -2.42 -1.44
CA CYS A 58 1.37 -3.52 -2.35
C CYS A 58 2.66 -4.22 -2.77
N ASP A 59 2.68 -5.54 -2.65
CA ASP A 59 3.73 -6.35 -3.28
C ASP A 59 3.44 -6.45 -4.79
N ILE A 60 4.44 -6.83 -5.55
CA ILE A 60 4.29 -7.03 -7.00
C ILE A 60 3.98 -8.49 -7.31
N ASN A 61 4.79 -9.42 -6.82
CA ASN A 61 4.65 -10.84 -7.15
C ASN A 61 3.62 -11.52 -6.26
N MET A 62 2.41 -11.65 -6.77
CA MET A 62 1.30 -12.29 -6.08
C MET A 62 0.51 -13.15 -7.06
N PRO A 63 -0.15 -14.22 -6.58
CA PRO A 63 -0.98 -15.05 -7.47
C PRO A 63 -2.26 -14.30 -7.89
N ILE A 64 -2.90 -14.80 -8.93
CA ILE A 64 -4.19 -14.35 -9.46
C ILE A 64 -4.09 -12.97 -10.12
N MET A 65 -3.73 -11.94 -9.37
CA MET A 65 -3.51 -10.60 -9.90
C MET A 65 -2.31 -9.99 -9.16
N ASN A 66 -1.24 -9.70 -9.90
CA ASN A 66 -0.05 -9.10 -9.32
C ASN A 66 -0.24 -7.59 -9.07
N GLY A 67 0.75 -6.98 -8.41
CA GLY A 67 0.64 -5.57 -8.03
C GLY A 67 0.58 -4.61 -9.21
N LEU A 68 1.33 -4.90 -10.28
CA LEU A 68 1.33 -4.05 -11.48
C LEU A 68 -0.05 -4.06 -12.16
N GLU A 69 -0.66 -5.24 -12.24
CA GLU A 69 -2.00 -5.38 -12.81
C GLU A 69 -3.03 -4.65 -11.94
N LEU A 70 -2.93 -4.81 -10.63
CA LEU A 70 -3.84 -4.13 -9.71
C LEU A 70 -3.78 -2.61 -9.90
N ARG A 71 -2.58 -2.05 -9.94
CA ARG A 71 -2.43 -0.60 -10.10
C ARG A 71 -3.02 -0.14 -11.43
N ARG A 72 -2.80 -0.91 -12.49
CA ARG A 72 -3.40 -0.59 -13.79
C ARG A 72 -4.93 -0.56 -13.71
N ARG A 73 -5.54 -1.55 -13.03
CA ARG A 73 -6.99 -1.60 -12.86
C ARG A 73 -7.51 -0.42 -12.06
N ILE A 74 -6.78 -0.02 -11.02
CA ILE A 74 -7.15 1.17 -10.22
C ILE A 74 -7.12 2.41 -11.11
N ASN A 75 -6.08 2.57 -11.93
CA ASN A 75 -5.94 3.73 -12.78
C ASN A 75 -7.03 3.81 -13.87
N GLN A 76 -7.54 2.66 -14.30
CA GLN A 76 -8.62 2.59 -15.30
C GLN A 76 -10.00 2.84 -14.71
N ASN A 77 -10.13 2.79 -13.39
CA ASN A 77 -11.40 2.98 -12.70
C ASN A 77 -11.49 4.43 -12.21
N GLU A 78 -12.36 5.21 -12.83
CA GLU A 78 -12.44 6.64 -12.53
C GLU A 78 -12.79 6.91 -11.06
N ALA A 79 -13.72 6.14 -10.50
CA ALA A 79 -14.12 6.32 -9.11
C ALA A 79 -12.95 6.07 -8.16
N LEU A 80 -12.14 5.05 -8.44
CA LEU A 80 -10.96 4.75 -7.62
C LEU A 80 -9.87 5.79 -7.80
N ARG A 81 -9.67 6.28 -9.02
CA ARG A 81 -8.72 7.37 -9.26
C ARG A 81 -9.08 8.61 -8.46
N GLN A 82 -10.37 8.94 -8.43
CA GLN A 82 -10.84 10.11 -7.70
C GLN A 82 -10.64 10.01 -6.20
N LYS A 83 -10.60 8.80 -5.65
CA LYS A 83 -10.29 8.61 -4.23
C LYS A 83 -8.87 9.03 -3.89
N SER A 84 -7.98 9.06 -4.86
CA SER A 84 -6.60 9.54 -4.71
C SER A 84 -5.88 8.91 -3.53
N ILE A 85 -5.96 7.59 -3.42
CA ILE A 85 -5.32 6.87 -2.32
C ILE A 85 -3.82 6.73 -2.63
N PRO A 86 -2.93 7.17 -1.74
CA PRO A 86 -1.50 6.94 -1.95
C PRO A 86 -1.18 5.46 -2.12
N PHE A 87 -0.42 5.14 -3.15
CA PHE A 87 -0.09 3.76 -3.51
C PHE A 87 1.42 3.60 -3.53
N VAL A 88 1.94 2.69 -2.71
CA VAL A 88 3.37 2.46 -2.58
C VAL A 88 3.65 0.97 -2.74
N TYR A 89 4.60 0.63 -3.62
CA TYR A 89 5.07 -0.74 -3.71
C TYR A 89 6.06 -1.03 -2.59
N LEU A 90 5.93 -2.20 -2.01
CA LEU A 90 6.83 -2.72 -0.98
C LEU A 90 7.11 -4.17 -1.34
N THR A 91 8.23 -4.45 -2.00
CA THR A 91 8.46 -5.73 -2.66
C THR A 91 9.93 -6.12 -2.66
N THR A 92 10.20 -7.44 -2.74
CA THR A 92 11.54 -7.95 -2.96
C THR A 92 11.91 -7.99 -4.44
N ALA A 93 10.93 -7.79 -5.34
CA ALA A 93 11.10 -7.92 -6.78
C ALA A 93 11.57 -6.60 -7.43
N ALA A 94 12.62 -5.99 -6.88
CA ALA A 94 13.13 -4.72 -7.38
C ALA A 94 14.19 -4.94 -8.45
N ASN A 95 13.98 -4.37 -9.62
CA ASN A 95 15.00 -4.21 -10.68
C ASN A 95 14.64 -2.96 -11.47
N PRO A 96 15.60 -2.43 -12.28
CA PRO A 96 15.36 -1.17 -12.99
C PRO A 96 14.13 -1.14 -13.87
N ASP A 97 13.82 -2.23 -14.56
CA ASP A 97 12.67 -2.28 -15.45
C ASP A 97 11.35 -2.24 -14.70
N ILE A 98 11.26 -3.01 -13.62
CA ILE A 98 10.06 -3.03 -12.77
C ILE A 98 9.86 -1.69 -12.10
N ILE A 99 10.93 -1.07 -11.61
CA ILE A 99 10.85 0.24 -10.98
C ILE A 99 10.34 1.28 -11.97
N ARG A 100 10.85 1.25 -13.19
CA ARG A 100 10.41 2.18 -14.24
C ARG A 100 8.94 1.98 -14.57
N GLU A 101 8.53 0.74 -14.74
CA GLU A 101 7.13 0.42 -15.05
C GLU A 101 6.21 0.88 -13.93
N ALA A 102 6.62 0.68 -12.67
CA ALA A 102 5.83 1.11 -11.52
C ALA A 102 5.62 2.64 -11.52
N TYR A 103 6.68 3.40 -11.75
CA TYR A 103 6.54 4.86 -11.75
C TYR A 103 5.78 5.38 -12.96
N GLU A 104 5.79 4.67 -14.09
CA GLU A 104 4.93 4.99 -15.21
C GLU A 104 3.44 4.87 -14.87
N GLN A 105 3.12 4.07 -13.85
CA GLN A 105 1.76 3.92 -13.35
C GLN A 105 1.37 4.99 -12.32
N GLU A 106 2.21 5.99 -12.16
CA GLU A 106 1.95 7.13 -11.28
C GLU A 106 1.79 6.74 -9.80
N VAL A 107 2.61 5.79 -9.35
CA VAL A 107 2.63 5.43 -7.93
C VAL A 107 3.41 6.47 -7.13
N GLN A 108 3.13 6.57 -5.83
CA GLN A 108 3.73 7.56 -4.96
C GLN A 108 5.07 7.13 -4.39
N GLY A 109 5.41 5.85 -4.48
CA GLY A 109 6.71 5.37 -4.01
C GLY A 109 6.95 3.91 -4.31
N PHE A 110 8.20 3.52 -4.18
CA PHE A 110 8.63 2.15 -4.42
C PHE A 110 9.76 1.82 -3.44
N PHE A 111 9.50 0.85 -2.55
CA PHE A 111 10.49 0.41 -1.56
C PHE A 111 10.89 -1.02 -1.86
N GLN A 112 12.19 -1.28 -1.88
CA GLN A 112 12.66 -2.66 -1.83
C GLN A 112 12.55 -3.13 -0.38
N LYS A 113 11.79 -4.20 -0.17
CA LYS A 113 11.52 -4.70 1.18
C LYS A 113 12.82 -5.06 1.89
N ALA A 114 13.03 -4.50 3.07
CA ALA A 114 14.21 -4.82 3.88
C ALA A 114 14.21 -6.30 4.28
N THR A 115 15.40 -6.87 4.42
CA THR A 115 15.56 -8.29 4.73
C THR A 115 15.59 -8.57 6.22
N ASP A 116 15.75 -7.54 7.06
CA ASP A 116 15.76 -7.70 8.50
C ASP A 116 14.60 -6.91 9.14
N TYR A 117 14.30 -7.27 10.40
CA TYR A 117 13.19 -6.66 11.12
C TYR A 117 13.39 -5.16 11.33
N ALA A 118 14.60 -4.77 11.77
CA ALA A 118 14.89 -3.37 12.06
C ALA A 118 14.75 -2.48 10.81
N GLY A 119 15.23 -2.97 9.67
CA GLY A 119 15.11 -2.25 8.41
C GLY A 119 13.68 -2.12 7.95
N PHE A 120 12.88 -3.18 8.08
CA PHE A 120 11.47 -3.16 7.72
C PHE A 120 10.68 -2.21 8.64
N GLN A 121 10.98 -2.24 9.94
CA GLN A 121 10.38 -1.32 10.90
C GLN A 121 10.69 0.13 10.53
N GLN A 122 11.93 0.42 10.15
CA GLN A 122 12.33 1.76 9.74
C GLN A 122 11.61 2.21 8.48
N GLN A 123 11.46 1.31 7.49
CA GLN A 123 10.71 1.62 6.27
C GLN A 123 9.26 1.99 6.57
N MET A 124 8.60 1.23 7.43
CA MET A 124 7.22 1.48 7.80
C MET A 124 7.07 2.78 8.57
N LYS A 125 8.03 3.06 9.47
CA LYS A 125 8.03 4.29 10.22
C LYS A 125 8.13 5.51 9.28
N LEU A 126 9.04 5.46 8.33
CA LEU A 126 9.21 6.54 7.36
C LEU A 126 7.94 6.75 6.52
N LEU A 127 7.32 5.68 6.07
CA LEU A 127 6.10 5.76 5.25
C LEU A 127 4.95 6.38 6.03
N VAL A 128 4.71 5.90 7.23
CA VAL A 128 3.60 6.40 8.04
C VAL A 128 3.84 7.85 8.44
N GLU A 129 5.04 8.19 8.87
CA GLU A 129 5.37 9.57 9.26
C GLU A 129 5.25 10.52 8.09
N TYR A 130 5.71 10.11 6.90
CA TYR A 130 5.58 10.95 5.71
C TYR A 130 4.12 11.30 5.46
N TRP A 131 3.25 10.29 5.39
CA TRP A 131 1.84 10.52 5.04
C TRP A 131 1.03 11.16 6.17
N LYS A 132 1.50 11.07 7.41
CA LYS A 132 0.89 11.79 8.53
C LYS A 132 1.28 13.25 8.55
N ASN A 133 2.48 13.58 8.07
CA ASN A 133 3.03 14.93 8.15
C ASN A 133 2.81 15.76 6.89
N CYS A 134 2.67 15.15 5.72
CA CYS A 134 2.33 15.89 4.52
C CYS A 134 0.83 16.13 4.43
N LEU A 135 0.41 17.01 3.53
CA LEU A 135 -1.01 17.16 3.22
C LEU A 135 -1.43 15.94 2.41
N HIS A 136 -2.21 15.07 3.02
CA HIS A 136 -2.71 13.87 2.36
C HIS A 136 -3.67 14.26 1.22
N PRO A 137 -3.70 13.52 0.09
CA PRO A 137 -4.58 13.87 -1.03
C PRO A 137 -6.04 14.07 -0.66
N ASN A 138 -6.48 13.40 0.39
CA ASN A 138 -7.87 13.50 0.84
C ASN A 138 -8.04 14.36 2.08
N SER A 139 -7.05 15.19 2.39
CA SER A 139 -7.15 16.10 3.53
C SER A 139 -8.13 17.22 3.23
N THR A 140 -8.91 17.60 4.25
CA THR A 140 -9.76 18.79 4.21
C THR A 140 -9.08 19.86 5.06
N LEU A 141 -8.80 20.98 4.43
CA LEU A 141 -8.20 22.12 5.13
C LEU A 141 -9.28 23.05 5.61
#